data_0ce85fdba7dfd34f712daed09417080a
#
_entry.id   0ce85fdba7dfd34f712daed09417080a
#
_cell.length_a   1.000
_cell.length_b   1.000
_cell.length_c   1.000
_cell.angle_alpha   90.00
_cell.angle_beta   90.00
_cell.angle_gamma   90.00
#
_symmetry.space_group_name_H-M   'P 1'
#
loop_
_entity.id
_entity.type
_entity.pdbx_description
1 polymer ?
#
loop_
_entity_poly.entity_id
_entity_poly.type
_entity_poly.pdbx_seq_one_letter_code
_entity_poly.pdbx_strand_id
1 'polypeptide(L)'
;MTFLNSILKQSKKHEFPFDHWEYNNALSNDAIEEIIKADIPDVSKHNLNYDGTRAIDGGAAEFREGIASGGQAIKFRCFITKENASQFPHLVRFINELQSEETHKIISKMINKDLSNSYVRVEVICDREGFWLKPHCDIKEKLMSGLIFVNNSNESENLGTDFYNSKLEKVKTVPYKHNYGYLFTSGPNTWHGMEKKKIVKERRC
;
A
#
# COMPACT_ATOMS: atom_id res chain seq x y z
N MET A 1 -12.08 -10.19 11.75
CA MET A 1 -11.49 -9.18 12.65
C MET A 1 -11.53 -7.86 11.89
N THR A 2 -11.77 -6.73 12.53
CA THR A 2 -11.76 -5.43 11.86
C THR A 2 -10.35 -4.84 11.86
N PHE A 3 -10.09 -3.89 10.96
CA PHE A 3 -8.83 -3.14 10.90
C PHE A 3 -8.51 -2.49 12.26
N LEU A 4 -9.50 -1.81 12.82
CA LEU A 4 -9.35 -1.11 14.09
C LEU A 4 -8.96 -2.06 15.24
N ASN A 5 -9.55 -3.26 15.29
CA ASN A 5 -9.16 -4.27 16.27
C ASN A 5 -7.74 -4.79 16.04
N SER A 6 -7.33 -4.94 14.78
CA SER A 6 -5.96 -5.34 14.44
C SER A 6 -4.95 -4.29 14.91
N ILE A 7 -5.21 -3.02 14.62
CA ILE A 7 -4.35 -1.91 15.05
C ILE A 7 -4.26 -1.82 16.58
N LEU A 8 -5.40 -1.85 17.28
CA LEU A 8 -5.44 -1.66 18.72
C LEU A 8 -4.81 -2.82 19.52
N LYS A 9 -4.99 -4.05 19.05
CA LYS A 9 -4.62 -5.25 19.84
C LYS A 9 -3.35 -5.93 19.38
N GLN A 10 -2.96 -5.74 18.12
CA GLN A 10 -1.90 -6.55 17.50
C GLN A 10 -0.83 -5.70 16.81
N SER A 11 -0.97 -4.37 16.76
CA SER A 11 0.07 -3.56 16.16
C SER A 11 1.28 -3.46 17.08
N LYS A 12 2.45 -3.54 16.45
CA LYS A 12 3.73 -3.31 17.10
C LYS A 12 4.34 -2.03 16.57
N LYS A 13 4.56 -1.06 17.45
CA LYS A 13 5.31 0.16 17.12
C LYS A 13 6.79 -0.15 16.98
N HIS A 14 7.40 0.39 15.94
CA HIS A 14 8.84 0.44 15.70
C HIS A 14 9.25 1.90 15.54
N GLU A 15 10.40 2.26 16.07
CA GLU A 15 10.92 3.63 16.02
C GLU A 15 12.03 3.81 14.98
N PHE A 16 12.58 2.72 14.47
CA PHE A 16 13.66 2.75 13.49
C PHE A 16 13.24 2.08 12.19
N PRO A 17 13.58 2.67 11.03
CA PRO A 17 14.32 3.94 10.79
C PRO A 17 13.47 5.20 11.00
N PHE A 18 12.17 5.06 11.16
CA PHE A 18 11.17 6.07 11.53
C PHE A 18 9.99 5.39 12.19
N ASP A 19 9.16 6.15 12.88
CA ASP A 19 7.96 5.63 13.55
C ASP A 19 7.02 4.96 12.55
N HIS A 20 6.78 3.66 12.73
CA HIS A 20 5.81 2.88 11.97
C HIS A 20 5.21 1.77 12.83
N TRP A 21 4.05 1.30 12.43
CA TRP A 21 3.31 0.23 13.11
C TRP A 21 3.11 -0.93 12.14
N GLU A 22 3.49 -2.11 12.55
CA GLU A 22 3.23 -3.35 11.82
C GLU A 22 2.09 -4.11 12.50
N TYR A 23 1.22 -4.71 11.71
CA TYR A 23 0.02 -5.40 12.19
C TYR A 23 -0.36 -6.54 11.26
N ASN A 24 -1.21 -7.44 11.75
CA ASN A 24 -1.70 -8.58 10.97
C ASN A 24 -3.23 -8.72 11.12
N ASN A 25 -3.83 -9.56 10.24
CA ASN A 25 -5.26 -9.87 10.26
C ASN A 25 -6.16 -8.62 10.18
N ALA A 26 -5.77 -7.63 9.40
CA ALA A 26 -6.49 -6.36 9.27
C ALA A 26 -7.71 -6.46 8.34
N LEU A 27 -7.69 -7.39 7.38
CA LEU A 27 -8.76 -7.62 6.42
C LEU A 27 -9.56 -8.87 6.75
N SER A 28 -10.84 -8.87 6.43
CA SER A 28 -11.65 -10.08 6.41
C SER A 28 -11.25 -10.99 5.23
N ASN A 29 -11.56 -12.29 5.33
CA ASN A 29 -11.33 -13.21 4.22
C ASN A 29 -12.04 -12.77 2.94
N ASP A 30 -13.26 -12.25 3.04
CA ASP A 30 -14.01 -11.76 1.88
C ASP A 30 -13.33 -10.55 1.21
N ALA A 31 -12.80 -9.61 2.00
CA ALA A 31 -12.03 -8.48 1.45
C ALA A 31 -10.73 -8.95 0.79
N ILE A 32 -10.07 -9.97 1.34
CA ILE A 32 -8.89 -10.60 0.73
C ILE A 32 -9.27 -11.24 -0.61
N GLU A 33 -10.39 -11.96 -0.68
CA GLU A 33 -10.88 -12.56 -1.91
C GLU A 33 -11.20 -11.50 -2.99
N GLU A 34 -11.74 -10.36 -2.61
CA GLU A 34 -11.92 -9.23 -3.54
C GLU A 34 -10.59 -8.74 -4.12
N ILE A 35 -9.54 -8.62 -3.28
CA ILE A 35 -8.20 -8.22 -3.73
C ILE A 35 -7.61 -9.29 -4.68
N ILE A 36 -7.77 -10.57 -4.35
CA ILE A 36 -7.24 -11.67 -5.18
C ILE A 36 -7.95 -11.72 -6.53
N LYS A 37 -9.27 -11.53 -6.55
CA LYS A 37 -10.10 -11.60 -7.76
C LYS A 37 -10.15 -10.31 -8.56
N ALA A 38 -9.61 -9.20 -8.02
CA ALA A 38 -9.58 -7.95 -8.74
C ALA A 38 -8.93 -8.13 -10.11
N ASP A 39 -9.67 -7.80 -11.17
CA ASP A 39 -9.15 -7.83 -12.53
C ASP A 39 -8.20 -6.66 -12.75
N ILE A 40 -6.92 -6.94 -12.60
CA ILE A 40 -5.84 -5.98 -12.80
C ILE A 40 -5.02 -6.48 -14.00
N PRO A 41 -5.19 -5.88 -15.19
CA PRO A 41 -4.53 -6.32 -16.41
C PRO A 41 -3.00 -6.37 -16.26
N ASP A 42 -2.38 -7.37 -16.86
CA ASP A 42 -0.92 -7.46 -16.93
C ASP A 42 -0.40 -6.61 -18.09
N VAL A 43 0.23 -5.51 -17.76
CA VAL A 43 0.84 -4.59 -18.72
C VAL A 43 2.37 -4.73 -18.79
N SER A 44 2.96 -5.67 -18.05
CA SER A 44 4.42 -5.93 -18.08
C SER A 44 4.94 -6.39 -19.44
N LYS A 45 4.05 -6.92 -20.28
CA LYS A 45 4.36 -7.36 -21.66
C LYS A 45 4.54 -6.22 -22.65
N HIS A 46 4.13 -5.00 -22.30
CA HIS A 46 4.40 -3.83 -23.10
C HIS A 46 5.85 -3.41 -22.86
N ASN A 47 6.63 -3.26 -23.93
CA ASN A 47 8.04 -2.80 -23.88
C ASN A 47 8.16 -1.37 -23.36
N LEU A 48 7.90 -1.17 -22.08
CA LEU A 48 7.94 0.12 -21.43
C LEU A 48 9.23 0.25 -20.63
N ASN A 49 9.85 1.40 -20.71
CA ASN A 49 11.06 1.71 -19.98
C ASN A 49 10.69 2.15 -18.55
N TYR A 50 10.80 1.25 -17.59
CA TYR A 50 10.50 1.54 -16.19
C TYR A 50 11.75 1.96 -15.42
N ASP A 51 11.74 3.12 -14.84
CA ASP A 51 12.87 3.76 -14.17
C ASP A 51 12.78 3.74 -12.64
N GLY A 52 11.85 3.00 -12.06
CA GLY A 52 11.65 2.89 -10.62
C GLY A 52 10.90 4.06 -9.98
N THR A 53 10.33 4.95 -10.78
CA THR A 53 9.49 6.02 -10.27
C THR A 53 8.00 5.67 -10.34
N ARG A 54 7.18 6.41 -9.62
CA ARG A 54 5.72 6.39 -9.84
C ARG A 54 5.38 7.32 -10.98
N ALA A 55 4.41 6.95 -11.79
CA ALA A 55 3.77 7.90 -12.67
C ALA A 55 3.05 8.94 -11.81
N ILE A 56 3.49 10.15 -11.83
CA ILE A 56 2.97 11.17 -10.92
C ILE A 56 2.17 12.19 -11.69
N ASP A 57 2.67 12.63 -12.81
CA ASP A 57 2.15 13.79 -13.51
C ASP A 57 1.01 13.37 -14.42
N GLY A 58 0.72 13.99 -15.45
CA GLY A 58 -0.30 13.74 -16.44
C GLY A 58 -0.99 12.35 -16.47
N GLY A 59 -0.35 11.39 -15.87
CA GLY A 59 -0.87 10.05 -15.63
C GLY A 59 -1.94 9.90 -14.55
N ALA A 60 -2.32 10.95 -13.87
CA ALA A 60 -3.28 10.85 -12.77
C ALA A 60 -4.65 10.29 -13.20
N ALA A 61 -5.11 10.62 -14.40
CA ALA A 61 -6.34 10.07 -14.95
C ALA A 61 -6.17 8.59 -15.30
N GLU A 62 -5.10 8.24 -15.97
CA GLU A 62 -4.75 6.88 -16.34
C GLU A 62 -4.54 6.02 -15.09
N PHE A 63 -3.97 6.58 -14.04
CA PHE A 63 -3.86 5.93 -12.75
C PHE A 63 -5.22 5.64 -12.12
N ARG A 64 -6.17 6.57 -12.21
CA ARG A 64 -7.54 6.36 -11.73
C ARG A 64 -8.26 5.26 -12.47
N GLU A 65 -7.92 5.08 -13.73
CA GLU A 65 -8.42 3.99 -14.57
C GLU A 65 -7.63 2.69 -14.41
N GLY A 66 -6.60 2.70 -13.57
CA GLY A 66 -5.77 1.53 -13.33
C GLY A 66 -4.60 1.36 -14.28
N ILE A 67 -4.33 2.33 -15.15
CA ILE A 67 -3.23 2.30 -16.11
C ILE A 67 -2.11 3.23 -15.66
N ALA A 68 -0.89 2.69 -15.55
CA ALA A 68 0.28 3.50 -15.27
C ALA A 68 0.80 4.15 -16.56
N SER A 69 1.04 5.45 -16.52
CA SER A 69 1.67 6.18 -17.62
C SER A 69 3.19 6.22 -17.49
N GLY A 70 3.86 6.77 -18.48
CA GLY A 70 5.29 7.07 -18.43
C GLY A 70 6.19 5.86 -18.30
N GLY A 71 5.82 4.71 -18.85
CA GLY A 71 6.63 3.49 -18.81
C GLY A 71 6.55 2.69 -17.52
N GLN A 72 5.59 2.97 -16.66
CA GLN A 72 5.40 2.30 -15.37
C GLN A 72 4.35 1.19 -15.40
N ALA A 73 4.20 0.54 -16.51
CA ALA A 73 3.18 -0.45 -16.76
C ALA A 73 3.36 -1.77 -15.99
N ILE A 74 4.49 -1.96 -15.33
CA ILE A 74 4.72 -3.14 -14.51
C ILE A 74 4.07 -3.05 -13.13
N LYS A 75 3.66 -1.85 -12.71
CA LYS A 75 2.82 -1.61 -11.55
C LYS A 75 1.41 -1.28 -11.98
N PHE A 76 0.48 -2.12 -11.60
CA PHE A 76 -0.91 -1.94 -11.90
C PHE A 76 -1.74 -1.75 -10.64
N ARG A 77 -2.74 -0.86 -10.69
CA ARG A 77 -3.61 -0.57 -9.54
C ARG A 77 -5.03 -0.24 -9.96
N CYS A 78 -5.96 -0.57 -9.07
CA CYS A 78 -7.36 -0.19 -9.16
C CYS A 78 -7.73 0.64 -7.92
N PHE A 79 -8.17 1.87 -8.13
CA PHE A 79 -8.74 2.67 -7.05
C PHE A 79 -10.15 2.19 -6.75
N ILE A 80 -10.47 2.05 -5.46
CA ILE A 80 -11.84 1.79 -5.03
C ILE A 80 -12.58 3.13 -5.02
N THR A 81 -13.55 3.26 -5.90
CA THR A 81 -14.35 4.47 -6.11
C THR A 81 -15.84 4.17 -6.02
N LYS A 82 -16.68 5.20 -6.11
CA LYS A 82 -18.14 5.02 -6.13
C LYS A 82 -18.61 4.23 -7.35
N GLU A 83 -17.91 4.37 -8.49
CA GLU A 83 -18.25 3.74 -9.75
C GLU A 83 -18.04 2.23 -9.74
N ASN A 84 -17.03 1.75 -8.99
CA ASN A 84 -16.73 0.32 -8.90
C ASN A 84 -17.02 -0.30 -7.53
N ALA A 85 -17.61 0.45 -6.62
CA ALA A 85 -17.92 0.01 -5.25
C ALA A 85 -18.72 -1.30 -5.18
N SER A 86 -19.60 -1.55 -6.15
CA SER A 86 -20.39 -2.78 -6.22
C SER A 86 -19.56 -4.05 -6.47
N GLN A 87 -18.36 -3.90 -7.02
CA GLN A 87 -17.42 -4.99 -7.24
C GLN A 87 -16.60 -5.32 -5.99
N PHE A 88 -16.56 -4.40 -5.01
CA PHE A 88 -15.71 -4.47 -3.84
C PHE A 88 -16.48 -4.17 -2.53
N PRO A 89 -17.61 -4.84 -2.25
CA PRO A 89 -18.45 -4.50 -1.11
C PRO A 89 -17.75 -4.64 0.25
N HIS A 90 -16.82 -5.59 0.39
CA HIS A 90 -16.08 -5.78 1.64
C HIS A 90 -14.93 -4.78 1.80
N LEU A 91 -14.26 -4.40 0.72
CA LEU A 91 -13.29 -3.29 0.74
C LEU A 91 -13.97 -1.95 1.00
N VAL A 92 -15.19 -1.74 0.50
CA VAL A 92 -15.98 -0.54 0.84
C VAL A 92 -16.31 -0.50 2.35
N ARG A 93 -16.63 -1.64 2.97
CA ARG A 93 -16.81 -1.68 4.44
C ARG A 93 -15.52 -1.33 5.17
N PHE A 94 -14.38 -1.83 4.70
CA PHE A 94 -13.07 -1.49 5.23
C PHE A 94 -12.77 0.02 5.09
N ILE A 95 -13.07 0.62 3.94
CA ILE A 95 -12.94 2.07 3.73
C ILE A 95 -13.83 2.86 4.70
N ASN A 96 -15.07 2.44 4.88
CA ASN A 96 -16.00 3.09 5.81
C ASN A 96 -15.50 2.98 7.26
N GLU A 97 -14.90 1.86 7.66
CA GLU A 97 -14.28 1.71 8.98
C GLU A 97 -13.09 2.66 9.13
N LEU A 98 -12.21 2.74 8.11
CA LEU A 98 -11.07 3.66 8.12
C LEU A 98 -11.51 5.12 8.19
N GLN A 99 -12.60 5.49 7.50
CA GLN A 99 -13.13 6.85 7.44
C GLN A 99 -14.00 7.21 8.64
N SER A 100 -14.28 6.28 9.55
CA SER A 100 -15.10 6.55 10.73
C SER A 100 -14.42 7.52 11.69
N GLU A 101 -15.22 8.33 12.38
CA GLU A 101 -14.71 9.28 13.37
C GLU A 101 -13.96 8.57 14.51
N GLU A 102 -14.42 7.38 14.91
CA GLU A 102 -13.76 6.55 15.90
C GLU A 102 -12.35 6.16 15.46
N THR A 103 -12.21 5.63 14.24
CA THR A 103 -10.91 5.25 13.67
C THR A 103 -9.99 6.46 13.55
N HIS A 104 -10.51 7.59 13.05
CA HIS A 104 -9.70 8.82 12.93
C HIS A 104 -9.19 9.28 14.30
N LYS A 105 -10.03 9.29 15.34
CA LYS A 105 -9.60 9.67 16.71
C LYS A 105 -8.50 8.76 17.24
N ILE A 106 -8.67 7.46 17.07
CA ILE A 106 -7.71 6.46 17.57
C ILE A 106 -6.38 6.56 16.82
N ILE A 107 -6.43 6.57 15.50
CA ILE A 107 -5.22 6.66 14.68
C ILE A 107 -4.53 8.00 14.88
N SER A 108 -5.27 9.13 14.93
CA SER A 108 -4.71 10.47 15.21
C SER A 108 -3.89 10.47 16.51
N LYS A 109 -4.44 9.87 17.58
CA LYS A 109 -3.73 9.75 18.85
C LYS A 109 -2.48 8.86 18.72
N MET A 110 -2.59 7.76 18.00
CA MET A 110 -1.50 6.80 17.83
C MET A 110 -0.32 7.40 17.06
N ILE A 111 -0.60 8.13 15.99
CA ILE A 111 0.42 8.73 15.12
C ILE A 111 0.78 10.17 15.50
N ASN A 112 0.14 10.74 16.53
CA ASN A 112 0.28 12.13 16.94
C ASN A 112 0.06 13.13 15.79
N LYS A 113 -1.02 12.94 15.02
CA LYS A 113 -1.37 13.82 13.89
C LYS A 113 -2.88 13.90 13.74
N ASP A 114 -3.41 15.11 13.52
CA ASP A 114 -4.85 15.30 13.33
C ASP A 114 -5.31 14.78 11.96
N LEU A 115 -6.24 13.86 11.95
CA LEU A 115 -6.88 13.28 10.77
C LEU A 115 -8.33 13.74 10.58
N SER A 116 -8.86 14.65 11.41
CA SER A 116 -10.29 14.99 11.45
C SER A 116 -10.85 15.50 10.12
N ASN A 117 -10.07 16.19 9.33
CA ASN A 117 -10.46 16.74 8.02
C ASN A 117 -9.81 15.99 6.84
N SER A 118 -9.37 14.76 7.08
CA SER A 118 -8.75 13.94 6.04
C SER A 118 -9.75 12.96 5.42
N TYR A 119 -9.38 12.42 4.29
CA TYR A 119 -10.12 11.31 3.66
C TYR A 119 -9.17 10.16 3.33
N VAL A 120 -9.73 8.97 3.31
CA VAL A 120 -9.01 7.75 2.97
C VAL A 120 -9.14 7.46 1.48
N ARG A 121 -8.02 7.15 0.84
CA ARG A 121 -7.98 6.61 -0.50
C ARG A 121 -7.40 5.21 -0.45
N VAL A 122 -8.13 4.25 -0.97
CA VAL A 122 -7.71 2.85 -1.03
C VAL A 122 -7.54 2.43 -2.48
N GLU A 123 -6.48 1.71 -2.74
CA GLU A 123 -6.18 1.13 -4.04
C GLU A 123 -5.74 -0.33 -3.87
N VAL A 124 -6.19 -1.20 -4.76
CA VAL A 124 -5.64 -2.54 -4.94
C VAL A 124 -4.47 -2.44 -5.91
N ILE A 125 -3.33 -2.98 -5.53
CA ILE A 125 -2.10 -2.93 -6.31
C ILE A 125 -1.70 -4.36 -6.69
N CYS A 126 -1.22 -4.51 -7.93
CA CYS A 126 -0.63 -5.74 -8.42
C CYS A 126 0.70 -5.44 -9.12
N ASP A 127 1.78 -5.74 -8.45
CA ASP A 127 3.12 -5.60 -9.01
C ASP A 127 3.52 -6.90 -9.74
N ARG A 128 4.17 -6.77 -10.88
CA ARG A 128 4.60 -7.87 -11.75
C ARG A 128 6.14 -7.92 -11.83
N GLU A 129 6.65 -8.91 -12.53
CA GLU A 129 8.09 -9.04 -12.79
C GLU A 129 8.70 -7.74 -13.34
N GLY A 130 9.86 -7.39 -12.82
CA GLY A 130 10.56 -6.14 -13.17
C GLY A 130 10.14 -4.92 -12.36
N PHE A 131 9.09 -5.00 -11.54
CA PHE A 131 8.72 -3.88 -10.67
C PHE A 131 9.78 -3.63 -9.59
N TRP A 132 10.07 -2.38 -9.37
CA TRP A 132 10.84 -1.84 -8.26
C TRP A 132 10.43 -0.39 -8.01
N LEU A 133 10.78 0.16 -6.88
CA LEU A 133 10.41 1.53 -6.53
C LEU A 133 11.61 2.21 -5.86
N LYS A 134 12.07 3.31 -6.45
CA LYS A 134 13.15 4.12 -5.87
C LYS A 134 12.82 4.54 -4.44
N PRO A 135 13.81 4.64 -3.55
CA PRO A 135 13.62 5.28 -2.27
C PRO A 135 13.04 6.69 -2.43
N HIS A 136 11.94 6.96 -1.75
CA HIS A 136 11.25 8.25 -1.78
C HIS A 136 10.53 8.50 -0.47
N CYS A 137 10.18 9.74 -0.22
CA CYS A 137 9.18 10.14 0.77
C CYS A 137 7.87 10.48 0.07
N ASP A 138 6.77 10.26 0.75
CA ASP A 138 5.46 10.65 0.23
C ASP A 138 5.30 12.18 0.14
N ILE A 139 4.35 12.62 -0.65
CA ILE A 139 4.00 14.04 -0.81
C ILE A 139 3.42 14.60 0.50
N LYS A 140 3.50 15.92 0.67
CA LYS A 140 3.10 16.61 1.91
C LYS A 140 1.61 16.46 2.26
N GLU A 141 0.77 16.27 1.26
CA GLU A 141 -0.67 16.12 1.40
C GLU A 141 -1.07 14.79 2.03
N LYS A 142 -0.20 13.80 1.98
CA LYS A 142 -0.40 12.53 2.67
C LYS A 142 -0.03 12.67 4.14
N LEU A 143 -1.03 12.53 5.00
CA LEU A 143 -0.81 12.55 6.44
C LEU A 143 -0.27 11.21 6.96
N MET A 144 -0.71 10.12 6.34
CA MET A 144 -0.35 8.76 6.68
C MET A 144 -0.36 7.90 5.42
N SER A 145 0.52 6.92 5.37
CA SER A 145 0.52 5.87 4.35
C SER A 145 0.59 4.50 5.00
N GLY A 146 0.01 3.51 4.35
CA GLY A 146 0.09 2.12 4.77
C GLY A 146 -0.19 1.16 3.63
N LEU A 147 0.26 -0.07 3.79
CA LEU A 147 -0.05 -1.18 2.92
C LEU A 147 -0.49 -2.39 3.74
N ILE A 148 -1.37 -3.19 3.14
CA ILE A 148 -1.72 -4.52 3.63
C ILE A 148 -1.41 -5.51 2.51
N PHE A 149 -0.52 -6.44 2.77
CA PHE A 149 -0.06 -7.43 1.81
C PHE A 149 -1.00 -8.63 1.73
N VAL A 150 -1.20 -9.13 0.52
CA VAL A 150 -1.98 -10.34 0.25
C VAL A 150 -1.10 -11.34 -0.51
N ASN A 151 -0.25 -12.05 0.24
CA ASN A 151 0.61 -13.09 -0.32
C ASN A 151 -0.14 -14.43 -0.38
N ASN A 152 -0.92 -14.63 -1.43
CA ASN A 152 -1.62 -15.89 -1.67
C ASN A 152 -0.89 -16.81 -2.67
N SER A 153 0.17 -16.33 -3.28
CA SER A 153 0.94 -17.03 -4.32
C SER A 153 2.22 -17.69 -3.79
N ASN A 154 2.47 -17.63 -2.48
CA ASN A 154 3.72 -18.07 -1.84
C ASN A 154 4.97 -17.40 -2.43
N GLU A 155 4.88 -16.14 -2.78
CA GLU A 155 6.02 -15.35 -3.15
C GLU A 155 6.94 -15.09 -1.94
N SER A 156 8.20 -14.77 -2.21
CA SER A 156 9.17 -14.48 -1.17
C SER A 156 8.72 -13.35 -0.23
N GLU A 157 8.88 -13.55 1.07
CA GLU A 157 8.63 -12.50 2.06
C GLU A 157 9.50 -11.25 1.84
N ASN A 158 10.63 -11.38 1.13
CA ASN A 158 11.47 -10.25 0.76
C ASN A 158 10.80 -9.25 -0.22
N LEU A 159 9.65 -9.60 -0.83
CA LEU A 159 8.91 -8.71 -1.72
C LEU A 159 8.11 -7.63 -0.97
N GLY A 160 8.35 -7.45 0.30
CA GLY A 160 7.75 -6.38 1.09
C GLY A 160 8.27 -4.99 0.74
N THR A 161 7.99 -4.04 1.60
CA THR A 161 8.46 -2.66 1.45
C THR A 161 9.81 -2.48 2.14
N ASP A 162 10.76 -1.92 1.43
CA ASP A 162 12.07 -1.59 1.98
C ASP A 162 12.03 -0.19 2.63
N PHE A 163 12.55 -0.08 3.83
CA PHE A 163 12.74 1.18 4.56
C PHE A 163 14.22 1.53 4.60
N TYR A 164 14.48 2.83 4.46
CA TYR A 164 15.83 3.36 4.33
C TYR A 164 16.10 4.38 5.44
N ASN A 165 17.37 4.51 5.81
CA ASN A 165 17.84 5.60 6.68
C ASN A 165 18.03 6.90 5.89
N SER A 166 18.47 7.97 6.57
CA SER A 166 18.73 9.28 5.95
C SER A 166 19.86 9.29 4.91
N LYS A 167 20.68 8.23 4.86
CA LYS A 167 21.74 8.05 3.85
C LYS A 167 21.25 7.22 2.66
N LEU A 168 19.96 6.88 2.63
CA LEU A 168 19.34 5.99 1.64
C LEU A 168 19.92 4.56 1.64
N GLU A 169 20.48 4.13 2.77
CA GLU A 169 20.85 2.74 2.98
C GLU A 169 19.62 1.96 3.41
N LYS A 170 19.36 0.81 2.80
CA LYS A 170 18.29 -0.07 3.22
C LYS A 170 18.60 -0.67 4.56
N VAL A 171 17.71 -0.48 5.52
CA VAL A 171 17.88 -0.92 6.91
C VAL A 171 16.81 -1.90 7.39
N LYS A 172 15.70 -1.98 6.68
CA LYS A 172 14.60 -2.90 7.01
C LYS A 172 13.81 -3.25 5.75
N THR A 173 13.27 -4.46 5.73
CA THR A 173 12.18 -4.85 4.82
C THR A 173 10.98 -5.27 5.67
N VAL A 174 9.85 -4.60 5.52
CA VAL A 174 8.57 -5.09 6.08
C VAL A 174 8.16 -6.30 5.25
N PRO A 175 7.97 -7.50 5.86
CA PRO A 175 7.82 -8.72 5.10
C PRO A 175 6.51 -8.79 4.30
N TYR A 176 6.58 -9.33 3.08
CA TYR A 176 5.42 -9.61 2.25
C TYR A 176 4.71 -10.88 2.72
N LYS A 177 3.88 -10.75 3.76
CA LYS A 177 3.09 -11.84 4.33
C LYS A 177 1.61 -11.67 4.02
N HIS A 178 0.89 -12.76 4.07
CA HIS A 178 -0.56 -12.76 3.88
C HIS A 178 -1.27 -12.05 5.02
N ASN A 179 -2.14 -11.10 4.69
CA ASN A 179 -2.90 -10.26 5.64
C ASN A 179 -2.01 -9.59 6.71
N TYR A 180 -0.84 -9.17 6.29
CA TYR A 180 0.13 -8.44 7.10
C TYR A 180 0.33 -7.06 6.52
N GLY A 181 0.43 -6.05 7.36
CA GLY A 181 0.55 -4.68 6.89
C GLY A 181 1.34 -3.80 7.83
N TYR A 182 1.53 -2.59 7.36
CA TYR A 182 2.15 -1.52 8.13
C TYR A 182 1.49 -0.18 7.81
N LEU A 183 1.67 0.76 8.71
CA LEU A 183 1.38 2.17 8.46
C LEU A 183 2.48 3.04 9.07
N PHE A 184 2.65 4.23 8.52
CA PHE A 184 3.55 5.26 9.05
C PHE A 184 3.01 6.66 8.77
N THR A 185 3.47 7.63 9.54
CA THR A 185 3.19 9.05 9.31
C THR A 185 4.10 9.57 8.21
N SER A 186 3.53 10.14 7.15
CA SER A 186 4.34 10.70 6.07
C SER A 186 5.14 11.91 6.55
N GLY A 187 6.40 11.98 6.17
CA GLY A 187 7.33 13.03 6.56
C GLY A 187 8.60 13.06 5.71
N PRO A 188 9.47 14.06 5.89
CA PRO A 188 10.65 14.27 5.03
C PRO A 188 11.74 13.19 5.19
N ASN A 189 11.66 12.38 6.23
CA ASN A 189 12.64 11.33 6.53
C ASN A 189 12.05 9.92 6.49
N THR A 190 10.82 9.75 6.00
CA THR A 190 10.16 8.44 5.92
C THR A 190 10.47 7.78 4.58
N TRP A 191 11.75 7.53 4.36
CA TRP A 191 12.25 6.96 3.11
C TRP A 191 11.84 5.51 2.95
N HIS A 192 11.12 5.21 1.89
CA HIS A 192 10.64 3.86 1.59
C HIS A 192 10.64 3.59 0.08
N GLY A 193 10.62 2.31 -0.26
CA GLY A 193 10.65 1.87 -1.65
C GLY A 193 10.64 0.36 -1.75
N MET A 194 11.15 -0.16 -2.83
CA MET A 194 11.36 -1.59 -3.06
C MET A 194 12.52 -1.78 -4.04
N GLU A 195 13.59 -2.44 -3.61
CA GLU A 195 14.68 -2.81 -4.50
C GLU A 195 14.20 -3.76 -5.60
N LYS A 196 14.97 -3.86 -6.68
CA LYS A 196 14.73 -4.87 -7.72
C LYS A 196 14.83 -6.25 -7.13
N LYS A 197 13.73 -7.00 -7.17
CA LYS A 197 13.63 -8.37 -6.65
C LYS A 197 12.85 -9.20 -7.66
N LYS A 198 13.09 -10.50 -7.66
CA LYS A 198 12.36 -11.40 -8.56
C LYS A 198 10.95 -11.61 -8.03
N ILE A 199 9.96 -11.17 -8.79
CA ILE A 199 8.54 -11.50 -8.62
C ILE A 199 8.26 -12.64 -9.60
N VAL A 200 7.85 -13.81 -9.10
CA VAL A 200 7.66 -15.00 -9.94
C VAL A 200 6.26 -14.99 -10.58
N LYS A 201 5.25 -14.64 -9.79
CA LYS A 201 3.86 -14.53 -10.26
C LYS A 201 3.39 -13.09 -10.17
N GLU A 202 3.07 -12.67 -8.94
CA GLU A 202 2.58 -11.32 -8.67
C GLU A 202 2.66 -11.00 -7.18
N ARG A 203 2.74 -9.71 -6.87
CA ARG A 203 2.67 -9.16 -5.53
C ARG A 203 1.43 -8.28 -5.41
N ARG A 204 0.47 -8.65 -4.55
CA ARG A 204 -0.77 -7.90 -4.31
C ARG A 204 -0.78 -7.23 -2.94
N CYS A 205 -1.32 -6.03 -2.91
CA CYS A 205 -1.59 -5.29 -1.68
C CYS A 205 -2.72 -4.27 -1.86
#